data_c7b4ca64ee42edc5a7dfbb40ae53e6ce
#
_entry.id   c7b4ca64ee42edc5a7dfbb40ae53e6ce
#
_cell.length_a   1.000
_cell.length_b   1.000
_cell.length_c   1.000
_cell.angle_alpha   90.00
_cell.angle_beta   90.00
_cell.angle_gamma   90.00
#
_symmetry.space_group_name_H-M   'P 1'
#
loop_
_entity.id
_entity.type
_entity.pdbx_description
1 polymer ?
#
loop_
_entity_poly.entity_id
_entity_poly.type
_entity_poly.pdbx_seq_one_letter_code
_entity_poly.pdbx_strand_id
1 'polypeptide(L)'
;MSVDLAFDEEGLLPAVAQDAESGDVLMLAYVSEEAVAMTRETGEAHYHSRSRDELWKKGATSGHTQAVEEVRVDCDGDALLYLVDQTGGACHTGYESCFHRTLDGDVVGERTFDPEDVYGE
;
A
#
# COMPACT_ATOMS: atom_id res chain seq x y z
N MET A 1 1.50 -22.99 8.21
CA MET A 1 1.75 -22.36 9.51
C MET A 1 1.75 -20.85 9.36
N SER A 2 1.08 -20.16 10.23
CA SER A 2 1.00 -18.70 10.15
C SER A 2 1.78 -18.05 11.29
N VAL A 3 2.19 -16.80 11.04
CA VAL A 3 2.93 -16.00 12.01
C VAL A 3 1.92 -15.15 12.80
N ASP A 4 2.15 -15.04 14.09
CA ASP A 4 1.32 -14.19 14.92
C ASP A 4 1.66 -12.72 14.67
N LEU A 5 0.65 -11.90 14.47
CA LEU A 5 0.81 -10.47 14.22
C LEU A 5 0.57 -9.69 15.51
N ALA A 6 1.45 -8.74 15.78
CA ALA A 6 1.39 -7.90 16.98
C ALA A 6 0.77 -6.54 16.64
N PHE A 7 -0.55 -6.51 16.53
CA PHE A 7 -1.27 -5.26 16.26
C PHE A 7 -1.10 -4.29 17.44
N ASP A 8 -1.09 -2.99 17.11
CA ASP A 8 -0.94 -1.96 18.14
C ASP A 8 -2.25 -1.80 18.94
N GLU A 9 -2.29 -0.80 19.84
CA GLU A 9 -3.45 -0.57 20.70
C GLU A 9 -4.71 -0.24 19.93
N GLU A 10 -4.55 0.27 18.70
CA GLU A 10 -5.68 0.60 17.84
C GLU A 10 -6.05 -0.55 16.90
N GLY A 11 -5.33 -1.66 16.98
CA GLY A 11 -5.55 -2.82 16.13
C GLY A 11 -4.97 -2.68 14.75
N LEU A 12 -3.88 -1.91 14.61
CA LEU A 12 -3.25 -1.61 13.33
C LEU A 12 -1.78 -2.02 13.29
N LEU A 13 -1.31 -2.29 12.06
CA LEU A 13 0.11 -2.50 11.75
C LEU A 13 0.48 -1.63 10.55
N PRO A 14 1.72 -1.13 10.48
CA PRO A 14 2.18 -0.52 9.24
C PRO A 14 2.44 -1.60 8.19
N ALA A 15 2.14 -1.29 6.93
CA ALA A 15 2.39 -2.16 5.80
C ALA A 15 3.06 -1.35 4.70
N VAL A 16 4.20 -1.83 4.24
CA VAL A 16 4.92 -1.23 3.11
C VAL A 16 4.54 -2.00 1.86
N ALA A 17 4.20 -1.30 0.79
CA ALA A 17 3.99 -1.92 -0.51
C ALA A 17 5.23 -1.70 -1.37
N GLN A 18 5.78 -2.77 -1.90
CA GLN A 18 6.97 -2.76 -2.72
C GLN A 18 6.67 -3.48 -4.03
N ASP A 19 7.14 -2.93 -5.14
CA ASP A 19 6.97 -3.57 -6.44
C ASP A 19 7.75 -4.89 -6.45
N ALA A 20 7.06 -5.99 -6.73
CA ALA A 20 7.66 -7.32 -6.69
C ALA A 20 8.72 -7.52 -7.79
N GLU A 21 8.61 -6.79 -8.89
CA GLU A 21 9.53 -6.93 -10.02
C GLU A 21 10.72 -5.97 -9.90
N SER A 22 10.47 -4.68 -9.69
CA SER A 22 11.54 -3.68 -9.66
C SER A 22 12.22 -3.55 -8.30
N GLY A 23 11.52 -3.89 -7.23
CA GLY A 23 11.99 -3.67 -5.89
C GLY A 23 11.75 -2.26 -5.35
N ASP A 24 11.09 -1.42 -6.13
CA ASP A 24 10.81 -0.04 -5.70
C ASP A 24 9.80 -0.02 -4.57
N VAL A 25 10.07 0.78 -3.55
CA VAL A 25 9.11 1.02 -2.48
C VAL A 25 8.05 1.97 -3.00
N LEU A 26 6.79 1.58 -2.91
CA LEU A 26 5.68 2.32 -3.50
C LEU A 26 4.94 3.19 -2.49
N MET A 27 4.63 2.65 -1.32
CA MET A 27 3.87 3.39 -0.32
C MET A 27 3.97 2.70 1.04
N LEU A 28 3.54 3.43 2.07
CA LEU A 28 3.35 2.88 3.41
C LEU A 28 1.95 3.28 3.86
N ALA A 29 1.20 2.32 4.39
CA ALA A 29 -0.13 2.57 4.94
C ALA A 29 -0.31 1.66 6.15
N TYR A 30 -1.53 1.60 6.69
CA TYR A 30 -1.82 0.77 7.86
C TYR A 30 -2.83 -0.30 7.49
N VAL A 31 -2.76 -1.41 8.19
CA VAL A 31 -3.70 -2.51 8.01
C VAL A 31 -4.28 -2.92 9.34
N SER A 32 -5.58 -3.26 9.31
CA SER A 32 -6.26 -3.88 10.43
C SER A 32 -6.24 -5.39 10.20
N GLU A 33 -6.70 -6.15 11.19
CA GLU A 33 -6.87 -7.59 11.03
C GLU A 33 -7.79 -7.90 9.85
N GLU A 34 -8.87 -7.12 9.71
CA GLU A 34 -9.80 -7.26 8.59
C GLU A 34 -9.12 -6.99 7.24
N ALA A 35 -8.29 -5.95 7.16
CA ALA A 35 -7.58 -5.61 5.92
C ALA A 35 -6.63 -6.74 5.52
N VAL A 36 -5.92 -7.32 6.48
CA VAL A 36 -5.03 -8.45 6.20
C VAL A 36 -5.83 -9.65 5.68
N ALA A 37 -6.95 -9.95 6.33
CA ALA A 37 -7.80 -11.07 5.93
C ALA A 37 -8.34 -10.88 4.52
N MET A 38 -8.81 -9.67 4.20
CA MET A 38 -9.32 -9.36 2.87
C MET A 38 -8.23 -9.43 1.80
N THR A 39 -7.03 -8.98 2.13
CA THR A 39 -5.90 -9.07 1.21
C THR A 39 -5.57 -10.54 0.89
N ARG A 40 -5.57 -11.39 1.91
CA ARG A 40 -5.30 -12.82 1.72
C ARG A 40 -6.39 -13.50 0.92
N GLU A 41 -7.64 -13.13 1.14
CA GLU A 41 -8.79 -13.74 0.49
C GLU A 41 -8.88 -13.34 -0.99
N THR A 42 -8.67 -12.07 -1.29
CA THR A 42 -8.87 -11.53 -2.65
C THR A 42 -7.61 -11.52 -3.49
N GLY A 43 -6.42 -11.52 -2.87
CA GLY A 43 -5.16 -11.35 -3.57
C GLY A 43 -4.88 -9.91 -3.96
N GLU A 44 -5.71 -8.97 -3.51
CA GLU A 44 -5.53 -7.54 -3.78
C GLU A 44 -5.34 -6.78 -2.47
N ALA A 45 -4.46 -5.77 -2.49
CA ALA A 45 -4.09 -5.07 -1.26
C ALA A 45 -5.24 -4.28 -0.68
N HIS A 46 -5.52 -4.54 0.58
CA HIS A 46 -6.48 -3.80 1.40
C HIS A 46 -5.73 -3.16 2.56
N TYR A 47 -6.18 -2.00 2.96
CA TYR A 47 -5.58 -1.21 4.04
C TYR A 47 -6.68 -0.70 4.97
N HIS A 48 -6.26 -0.06 6.05
CA HIS A 48 -7.19 0.61 6.95
C HIS A 48 -6.91 2.10 6.90
N SER A 49 -7.93 2.90 6.59
CA SER A 49 -7.81 4.35 6.60
C SER A 49 -7.91 4.84 8.05
N ARG A 50 -6.83 5.43 8.58
CA ARG A 50 -6.84 5.93 9.95
C ARG A 50 -7.72 7.16 10.11
N SER A 51 -7.76 8.01 9.08
CA SER A 51 -8.56 9.24 9.14
C SER A 51 -10.06 8.97 9.08
N ARG A 52 -10.46 7.94 8.34
CA ARG A 52 -11.88 7.57 8.20
C ARG A 52 -12.28 6.40 9.08
N ASP A 53 -11.28 5.73 9.68
CA ASP A 53 -11.47 4.54 10.50
C ASP A 53 -12.29 3.48 9.76
N GLU A 54 -11.86 3.14 8.54
CA GLU A 54 -12.57 2.16 7.72
C GLU A 54 -11.64 1.35 6.82
N LEU A 55 -12.11 0.18 6.42
CA LEU A 55 -11.43 -0.68 5.47
C LEU A 55 -11.36 0.02 4.11
N TRP A 56 -10.22 -0.11 3.45
CA TRP A 56 -10.00 0.53 2.16
C TRP A 56 -9.25 -0.40 1.22
N LYS A 57 -9.82 -0.63 0.03
CA LYS A 57 -9.14 -1.40 -1.02
C LYS A 57 -8.36 -0.44 -1.91
N LYS A 58 -7.07 -0.71 -2.09
CA LYS A 58 -6.22 0.09 -2.98
C LYS A 58 -6.76 0.01 -4.40
N GLY A 59 -7.02 1.15 -5.01
CA GLY A 59 -7.51 1.23 -6.39
C GLY A 59 -9.02 1.11 -6.54
N ALA A 60 -9.78 1.11 -5.45
CA ALA A 60 -11.24 0.99 -5.52
C ALA A 60 -11.88 2.09 -6.37
N THR A 61 -11.32 3.30 -6.33
CA THR A 61 -11.81 4.44 -7.11
C THR A 61 -11.04 4.64 -8.41
N SER A 62 -9.70 4.56 -8.32
CA SER A 62 -8.84 4.88 -9.45
C SER A 62 -8.61 3.73 -10.42
N GLY A 63 -8.84 2.50 -10.00
CA GLY A 63 -8.48 1.32 -10.76
C GLY A 63 -7.01 0.94 -10.65
N HIS A 64 -6.21 1.72 -9.89
CA HIS A 64 -4.78 1.45 -9.70
C HIS A 64 -4.60 0.47 -8.54
N THR A 65 -4.98 -0.77 -8.79
CA THR A 65 -4.96 -1.83 -7.78
C THR A 65 -3.56 -2.38 -7.57
N GLN A 66 -3.40 -3.12 -6.48
CA GLN A 66 -2.15 -3.82 -6.18
C GLN A 66 -2.46 -5.30 -6.01
N ALA A 67 -2.02 -6.11 -6.99
CA ALA A 67 -2.12 -7.55 -6.88
C ALA A 67 -1.00 -8.04 -5.97
N VAL A 68 -1.34 -8.65 -4.85
CA VAL A 68 -0.35 -9.07 -3.85
C VAL A 68 0.19 -10.45 -4.22
N GLU A 69 1.49 -10.52 -4.46
CA GLU A 69 2.16 -11.78 -4.79
C GLU A 69 2.68 -12.50 -3.55
N GLU A 70 3.07 -11.73 -2.53
CA GLU A 70 3.62 -12.29 -1.31
C GLU A 70 3.45 -11.28 -0.19
N VAL A 71 3.19 -11.76 1.02
CA VAL A 71 3.15 -10.93 2.22
C VAL A 71 4.25 -11.43 3.15
N ARG A 72 5.16 -10.53 3.52
CA ARG A 72 6.22 -10.85 4.48
C ARG A 72 5.95 -10.14 5.79
N VAL A 73 6.33 -10.79 6.89
CA VAL A 73 6.17 -10.27 8.24
C VAL A 73 7.56 -10.01 8.79
N ASP A 74 7.75 -8.89 9.49
CA ASP A 74 9.06 -8.61 10.05
C ASP A 74 9.35 -9.48 11.28
N CYS A 75 10.56 -9.35 11.84
CA CYS A 75 11.07 -10.31 12.84
C CYS A 75 10.28 -10.33 14.15
N ASP A 76 9.61 -9.24 14.51
CA ASP A 76 8.80 -9.19 15.74
C ASP A 76 7.29 -9.10 15.47
N GLY A 77 6.90 -9.25 14.22
CA GLY A 77 5.47 -9.37 13.87
C GLY A 77 4.68 -8.08 13.90
N ASP A 78 5.36 -6.92 13.89
CA ASP A 78 4.67 -5.64 14.01
C ASP A 78 4.69 -4.77 12.75
N ALA A 79 5.14 -5.32 11.62
CA ALA A 79 5.10 -4.66 10.33
C ALA A 79 4.99 -5.68 9.21
N LEU A 80 4.33 -5.29 8.13
CA LEU A 80 4.15 -6.15 6.96
C LEU A 80 4.81 -5.54 5.74
N LEU A 81 5.24 -6.41 4.83
CA LEU A 81 5.70 -6.03 3.50
C LEU A 81 4.82 -6.75 2.49
N TYR A 82 4.10 -5.97 1.69
CA TYR A 82 3.33 -6.49 0.57
C TYR A 82 4.19 -6.39 -0.69
N LEU A 83 4.52 -7.52 -1.28
CA LEU A 83 5.15 -7.55 -2.60
C LEU A 83 4.04 -7.60 -3.62
N VAL A 84 3.95 -6.55 -4.44
CA VAL A 84 2.77 -6.32 -5.29
C VAL A 84 3.13 -6.11 -6.75
N ASP A 85 2.14 -6.36 -7.60
CA ASP A 85 2.14 -5.94 -8.99
C ASP A 85 1.21 -4.73 -9.05
N GLN A 86 1.78 -3.54 -9.20
CA GLN A 86 1.05 -2.28 -9.16
C GLN A 86 0.50 -1.93 -10.54
N THR A 87 -0.80 -1.72 -10.63
CA THR A 87 -1.44 -1.20 -11.85
C THR A 87 -1.46 0.32 -11.74
N GLY A 88 -0.86 1.01 -12.72
CA GLY A 88 -0.74 2.47 -12.68
C GLY A 88 0.19 2.93 -11.58
N GLY A 89 0.03 4.16 -11.15
CA GLY A 89 0.84 4.73 -10.07
C GLY A 89 0.25 4.47 -8.70
N ALA A 90 1.09 4.27 -7.70
CA ALA A 90 0.64 4.04 -6.33
C ALA A 90 0.15 5.33 -5.66
N CYS A 91 0.77 6.45 -5.99
CA CYS A 91 0.43 7.73 -5.37
C CYS A 91 -0.68 8.44 -6.12
N HIS A 92 -1.67 8.95 -5.39
CA HIS A 92 -2.81 9.66 -5.99
C HIS A 92 -2.40 10.99 -6.65
N THR A 93 -1.17 11.47 -6.41
CA THR A 93 -0.64 12.68 -7.06
C THR A 93 -0.07 12.40 -8.46
N GLY A 94 -0.14 11.16 -8.92
CA GLY A 94 0.29 10.77 -10.26
C GLY A 94 1.65 10.11 -10.34
N TYR A 95 2.34 9.98 -9.22
CA TYR A 95 3.66 9.34 -9.20
C TYR A 95 3.54 7.84 -8.99
N GLU A 96 4.51 7.11 -9.50
CA GLU A 96 4.58 5.66 -9.31
C GLU A 96 4.67 5.33 -7.82
N SER A 97 5.49 6.07 -7.08
CA SER A 97 5.70 5.89 -5.66
C SER A 97 5.25 7.11 -4.88
N CYS A 98 4.72 6.87 -3.68
CA CYS A 98 4.45 7.95 -2.74
C CYS A 98 5.74 8.60 -2.25
N PHE A 99 6.86 7.87 -2.34
CA PHE A 99 8.17 8.34 -1.90
C PHE A 99 8.92 8.98 -3.08
N HIS A 100 8.36 10.06 -3.61
CA HIS A 100 8.90 10.72 -4.81
C HIS A 100 9.64 12.02 -4.54
N ARG A 101 9.89 12.34 -3.28
CA ARG A 101 10.64 13.55 -2.89
C ARG A 101 11.70 13.20 -1.86
N THR A 102 12.84 13.90 -1.95
CA THR A 102 13.84 13.80 -0.89
C THR A 102 13.41 14.69 0.28
N LEU A 103 14.12 14.57 1.40
CA LEU A 103 13.85 15.41 2.56
C LEU A 103 14.05 16.90 2.26
N ASP A 104 14.95 17.21 1.31
CA ASP A 104 15.21 18.59 0.88
C ASP A 104 14.18 19.10 -0.13
N GLY A 105 13.26 18.24 -0.57
CA GLY A 105 12.18 18.62 -1.47
C GLY A 105 12.42 18.33 -2.94
N ASP A 106 13.56 17.74 -3.28
CA ASP A 106 13.85 17.39 -4.67
C ASP A 106 13.00 16.21 -5.13
N VAL A 107 12.40 16.32 -6.32
CA VAL A 107 11.61 15.24 -6.90
C VAL A 107 12.53 14.20 -7.51
N VAL A 108 12.40 12.95 -7.08
CA VAL A 108 13.23 11.83 -7.56
C VAL A 108 12.42 10.72 -8.22
N GLY A 109 11.08 10.81 -8.16
CA GLY A 109 10.20 9.81 -8.75
C GLY A 109 9.71 10.22 -10.12
N GLU A 110 9.04 9.28 -10.77
CA GLU A 110 8.45 9.51 -12.07
C GLU A 110 6.93 9.57 -11.96
N ARG A 111 6.36 10.48 -12.73
CA ARG A 111 4.91 10.63 -12.81
C ARG A 111 4.39 9.68 -13.90
N THR A 112 3.44 8.82 -13.55
CA THR A 112 2.91 7.81 -14.47
C THR A 112 1.55 8.16 -15.03
N PHE A 113 0.85 9.13 -14.43
CA PHE A 113 -0.46 9.54 -14.91
C PHE A 113 -0.77 10.95 -14.43
N ASP A 114 -1.76 11.58 -15.06
CA ASP A 114 -2.26 12.89 -14.63
C ASP A 114 -3.40 12.65 -13.64
N PRO A 115 -3.29 13.14 -12.39
CA PRO A 115 -4.37 12.94 -11.41
C PRO A 115 -5.73 13.46 -11.87
N GLU A 116 -5.75 14.51 -12.67
CA GLU A 116 -7.02 15.06 -13.19
C GLU A 116 -7.73 14.07 -14.10
N ASP A 117 -6.98 13.22 -14.81
CA ASP A 117 -7.56 12.22 -15.70
C ASP A 117 -8.21 11.07 -14.95
N VAL A 118 -7.82 10.85 -13.71
CA VAL A 118 -8.27 9.71 -12.91
C VAL A 118 -9.23 10.13 -11.80
N TYR A 119 -8.87 11.15 -11.04
CA TYR A 119 -9.65 11.59 -9.88
C TYR A 119 -10.49 12.82 -10.18
N GLY A 120 -10.36 13.38 -11.27
CA GLY A 120 -10.92 14.38 -11.78
C GLY A 120 -11.84 15.28 -11.62
N GLU A 121 -12.15 16.16 -11.93
CA GLU A 121 -13.00 16.82 -12.00
C GLU A 121 -12.95 17.95 -12.19
#